data_5c4cb420b143d33898d99c0788db01cf
#
_entry.id   5c4cb420b143d33898d99c0788db01cf
#
_cell.length_a   1.000
_cell.length_b   1.000
_cell.length_c   1.000
_cell.angle_alpha   90.00
_cell.angle_beta   90.00
_cell.angle_gamma   90.00
#
_symmetry.space_group_name_H-M   'P 1'
#
loop_
_entity.id
_entity.type
_entity.pdbx_description
1 polymer ?
#
loop_
_entity_poly.entity_id
_entity_poly.type
_entity_poly.pdbx_seq_one_letter_code
_entity_poly.pdbx_strand_id
1 'polypeptide(L)'
;CIRDRDRTVEKTYHAIVQGYPDPLSGTIDAPIGRHTGNDWRFCVRPDGKPSITHYDTVEVFRRATLLDVHLETGRTHQIRVHFSALHHPCVGDPTYGADPTLSARLGLERQWLHAKKLGFVHPADGRWVEFESDYPADLARALSILREES
;
A
#
# COMPACT_ATOMS: atom_id res chain seq x y z
N CYS A 1 -14.22 -14.45 -0.02
CA CYS A 1 -13.98 -14.31 -1.12
C CYS A 1 -13.75 -15.45 -1.92
N ILE A 2 -14.44 -15.69 -2.67
CA ILE A 2 -14.43 -16.72 -3.33
C ILE A 2 -13.59 -16.77 -4.34
N ARG A 3 -13.45 -15.83 -4.97
CA ARG A 3 -12.64 -15.78 -5.88
C ARG A 3 -11.36 -16.07 -5.39
N ASP A 4 -11.15 -15.89 -4.15
CA ASP A 4 -9.92 -16.17 -3.64
C ASP A 4 -9.58 -17.53 -3.74
N ARG A 5 -10.52 -18.43 -3.64
CA ARG A 5 -10.15 -19.75 -3.67
C ARG A 5 -9.74 -20.07 -5.02
N ASP A 6 -10.20 -19.33 -5.99
CA ASP A 6 -9.83 -19.62 -7.34
C ASP A 6 -8.54 -18.93 -7.68
N ARG A 7 -8.19 -17.90 -6.96
CA ARG A 7 -6.94 -17.22 -7.18
C ARG A 7 -6.55 -17.02 -8.60
N THR A 8 -7.45 -16.51 -9.40
CA THR A 8 -7.15 -16.28 -10.79
C THR A 8 -6.26 -15.06 -11.01
N VAL A 9 -6.25 -14.14 -10.05
CA VAL A 9 -5.39 -12.94 -10.11
C VAL A 9 -4.83 -12.65 -8.74
N GLU A 10 -3.53 -12.37 -8.65
CA GLU A 10 -2.90 -12.02 -7.40
C GLU A 10 -2.03 -10.80 -7.61
N LYS A 11 -2.19 -9.80 -6.77
CA LYS A 11 -1.41 -8.56 -6.86
C LYS A 11 -0.66 -8.33 -5.57
N THR A 12 0.63 -8.03 -5.71
CA THR A 12 1.47 -7.68 -4.58
C THR A 12 1.93 -6.23 -4.76
N TYR A 13 1.75 -5.44 -3.72
CA TYR A 13 2.16 -4.05 -3.72
C TYR A 13 3.32 -3.87 -2.76
N HIS A 14 4.18 -2.91 -3.06
CA HIS A 14 5.18 -2.46 -2.10
C HIS A 14 4.82 -1.03 -1.71
N ALA A 15 4.83 -0.77 -0.42
CA ALA A 15 4.50 0.55 0.12
C ALA A 15 5.54 0.92 1.17
N ILE A 16 5.93 2.19 1.21
CA ILE A 16 6.73 2.70 2.31
C ILE A 16 5.81 3.60 3.11
N VAL A 17 5.65 3.27 4.40
CA VAL A 17 4.79 4.01 5.30
C VAL A 17 5.64 4.71 6.36
N GLN A 18 5.12 5.79 6.92
CA GLN A 18 5.81 6.53 7.97
C GLN A 18 5.74 5.76 9.28
N GLY A 19 6.82 5.79 10.05
CA GLY A 19 6.87 5.10 11.32
C GLY A 19 7.06 3.60 11.17
N TYR A 20 6.65 2.86 12.19
CA TYR A 20 6.85 1.42 12.25
C TYR A 20 5.56 0.73 12.64
N PRO A 21 4.86 0.11 11.70
CA PRO A 21 3.63 -0.62 12.06
C PRO A 21 3.93 -1.72 13.07
N ASP A 22 3.04 -1.90 14.02
CA ASP A 22 3.15 -2.91 15.05
C ASP A 22 1.80 -3.65 15.11
N PRO A 23 1.78 -4.98 14.85
CA PRO A 23 2.96 -5.85 14.67
C PRO A 23 3.65 -5.68 13.32
N LEU A 24 4.81 -6.32 13.18
CA LEU A 24 5.58 -6.23 11.94
C LEU A 24 4.87 -6.87 10.75
N SER A 25 3.99 -7.79 11.02
CA SER A 25 3.15 -8.41 9.99
C SER A 25 1.74 -8.47 10.54
N GLY A 26 0.78 -8.25 9.70
CA GLY A 26 -0.61 -8.29 10.19
C GLY A 26 -1.65 -8.14 9.11
N THR A 27 -2.88 -8.04 9.56
CA THR A 27 -4.04 -7.88 8.70
C THR A 27 -4.85 -6.69 9.18
N ILE A 28 -5.20 -5.80 8.25
CA ILE A 28 -6.08 -4.69 8.55
C ILE A 28 -7.44 -5.05 7.98
N ASP A 29 -8.42 -5.24 8.84
CA ASP A 29 -9.78 -5.60 8.44
C ASP A 29 -10.66 -4.44 8.89
N ALA A 30 -10.88 -3.47 8.03
CA ALA A 30 -11.64 -2.28 8.36
C ALA A 30 -12.41 -1.79 7.13
N PRO A 31 -13.71 -1.55 7.27
CA PRO A 31 -14.52 -1.13 6.13
C PRO A 31 -14.17 0.26 5.65
N ILE A 32 -14.21 0.46 4.35
CA ILE A 32 -13.84 1.73 3.73
C ILE A 32 -15.05 2.32 3.00
N GLY A 33 -15.28 3.59 3.21
CA GLY A 33 -16.32 4.32 2.54
C GLY A 33 -15.88 5.73 2.19
N ARG A 34 -16.76 6.48 1.54
CA ARG A 34 -16.47 7.85 1.18
C ARG A 34 -16.45 8.73 2.41
N HIS A 35 -15.54 9.68 2.45
CA HIS A 35 -15.48 10.66 3.53
C HIS A 35 -16.77 11.49 3.52
N THR A 36 -17.27 11.86 4.68
CA THR A 36 -18.54 12.54 4.75
C THR A 36 -18.51 14.02 4.39
N GLY A 37 -17.34 14.60 4.24
CA GLY A 37 -17.25 16.01 3.86
C GLY A 37 -17.43 16.17 2.35
N ASN A 38 -17.14 17.34 1.85
CA ASN A 38 -17.25 17.61 0.46
C ASN A 38 -16.06 17.15 -0.28
N ASP A 39 -15.32 16.17 0.21
CA ASP A 39 -14.14 15.80 -0.39
C ASP A 39 -14.24 14.44 -1.02
N TRP A 40 -13.35 14.15 -1.91
CA TRP A 40 -13.35 12.90 -2.63
C TRP A 40 -12.57 11.80 -1.93
N ARG A 41 -12.06 12.09 -0.75
CA ARG A 41 -11.27 11.10 0.00
C ARG A 41 -12.13 9.96 0.53
N PHE A 42 -11.48 8.86 0.85
CA PHE A 42 -12.13 7.72 1.47
C PHE A 42 -11.61 7.58 2.90
N CYS A 43 -12.32 6.87 3.73
CA CYS A 43 -11.91 6.69 5.13
C CYS A 43 -12.48 5.39 5.68
N VAL A 44 -12.00 4.96 6.83
CA VAL A 44 -12.56 3.82 7.54
C VAL A 44 -13.88 4.26 8.15
N ARG A 45 -14.94 3.55 7.83
CA ARG A 45 -16.29 3.87 8.30
C ARG A 45 -17.05 2.59 8.62
N PRO A 46 -17.84 2.57 9.72
CA PRO A 46 -18.62 1.37 10.05
C PRO A 46 -19.59 0.95 8.95
N ASP A 47 -20.10 1.92 8.17
CA ASP A 47 -21.03 1.64 7.09
C ASP A 47 -20.32 1.51 5.73
N GLY A 48 -19.01 1.43 5.71
CA GLY A 48 -18.26 1.26 4.48
C GLY A 48 -18.29 -0.17 3.97
N LYS A 49 -17.59 -0.40 2.87
CA LYS A 49 -17.51 -1.74 2.30
C LYS A 49 -16.39 -2.53 2.95
N PRO A 50 -16.60 -3.82 3.22
CA PRO A 50 -15.56 -4.63 3.84
C PRO A 50 -14.26 -4.58 3.04
N SER A 51 -13.15 -4.39 3.73
CA SER A 51 -11.86 -4.20 3.09
C SER A 51 -10.77 -4.85 3.92
N ILE A 52 -9.99 -5.72 3.31
CA ILE A 52 -8.97 -6.49 4.02
C ILE A 52 -7.63 -6.33 3.33
N THR A 53 -6.64 -5.89 4.10
CA THR A 53 -5.27 -5.68 3.65
C THR A 53 -4.32 -6.48 4.53
N HIS A 54 -3.46 -7.29 3.92
CA HIS A 54 -2.41 -8.01 4.65
C HIS A 54 -1.07 -7.37 4.38
N TYR A 55 -0.21 -7.29 5.37
CA TYR A 55 1.10 -6.70 5.18
C TYR A 55 2.20 -7.45 5.93
N ASP A 56 3.42 -7.41 5.39
CA ASP A 56 4.61 -7.94 6.03
C ASP A 56 5.71 -6.90 5.90
N THR A 57 6.50 -6.73 6.94
CA THR A 57 7.63 -5.80 6.91
C THR A 57 8.78 -6.41 6.12
N VAL A 58 9.27 -5.68 5.15
CA VAL A 58 10.39 -6.09 4.32
C VAL A 58 11.68 -5.45 4.83
N GLU A 59 11.64 -4.17 5.11
CA GLU A 59 12.82 -3.43 5.51
C GLU A 59 12.42 -2.25 6.40
N VAL A 60 13.19 -1.99 7.45
CA VAL A 60 12.91 -0.90 8.38
C VAL A 60 13.96 0.19 8.19
N PHE A 61 13.51 1.43 8.05
CA PHE A 61 14.37 2.58 7.91
C PHE A 61 14.27 3.44 9.16
N ARG A 62 15.02 4.51 9.21
CA ARG A 62 15.03 5.37 10.38
C ARG A 62 13.67 5.98 10.71
N ARG A 63 12.91 6.37 9.69
CA ARG A 63 11.62 7.04 9.89
C ARG A 63 10.47 6.40 9.13
N ALA A 64 10.72 5.27 8.53
CA ALA A 64 9.72 4.65 7.66
C ALA A 64 9.96 3.15 7.58
N THR A 65 9.02 2.44 6.98
CA THR A 65 9.07 0.99 6.84
C THR A 65 8.61 0.60 5.45
N LEU A 66 9.37 -0.27 4.80
CA LEU A 66 8.97 -0.84 3.51
C LEU A 66 8.15 -2.10 3.77
N LEU A 67 6.96 -2.14 3.22
CA LEU A 67 6.02 -3.24 3.42
C LEU A 67 5.71 -3.95 2.12
N ASP A 68 5.47 -5.25 2.23
CA ASP A 68 4.95 -6.09 1.17
C ASP A 68 3.47 -6.24 1.48
N VAL A 69 2.60 -5.83 0.58
CA VAL A 69 1.17 -5.72 0.85
C VAL A 69 0.36 -6.57 -0.11
N HIS A 70 -0.55 -7.37 0.43
CA HIS A 70 -1.45 -8.20 -0.36
C HIS A 70 -2.89 -7.83 -0.01
N LEU A 71 -3.75 -7.74 -1.01
CA LEU A 71 -5.14 -7.34 -0.81
C LEU A 71 -6.09 -8.50 -1.06
N GLU A 72 -7.09 -8.67 -0.18
CA GLU A 72 -8.20 -9.58 -0.44
C GLU A 72 -9.34 -8.84 -1.11
N THR A 73 -9.35 -7.51 -1.00
CA THR A 73 -10.36 -6.66 -1.63
C THR A 73 -9.63 -5.55 -2.39
N GLY A 74 -10.31 -4.84 -3.23
CA GLY A 74 -9.67 -3.78 -4.00
C GLY A 74 -10.45 -2.48 -3.97
N ARG A 75 -10.75 -1.96 -2.79
CA ARG A 75 -11.47 -0.69 -2.67
C ARG A 75 -10.57 0.48 -3.06
N THR A 76 -11.20 1.56 -3.44
CA THR A 76 -10.48 2.76 -3.85
C THR A 76 -9.57 3.24 -2.72
N HIS A 77 -8.32 3.47 -3.06
CA HIS A 77 -7.30 3.95 -2.11
C HIS A 77 -7.13 3.05 -0.88
N GLN A 78 -7.48 1.77 -0.98
CA GLN A 78 -7.52 0.89 0.19
C GLN A 78 -6.24 0.90 1.02
N ILE A 79 -5.08 0.70 0.41
CA ILE A 79 -3.82 0.67 1.13
C ILE A 79 -3.56 2.01 1.80
N ARG A 80 -3.77 3.10 1.07
CA ARG A 80 -3.53 4.45 1.58
C ARG A 80 -4.42 4.76 2.77
N VAL A 81 -5.70 4.39 2.68
CA VAL A 81 -6.68 4.63 3.74
C VAL A 81 -6.37 3.78 4.97
N HIS A 82 -6.11 2.50 4.78
CA HIS A 82 -5.84 1.61 5.91
C HIS A 82 -4.62 2.05 6.70
N PHE A 83 -3.52 2.37 6.02
CA PHE A 83 -2.32 2.76 6.75
C PHE A 83 -2.42 4.17 7.33
N SER A 84 -3.17 5.06 6.71
CA SER A 84 -3.45 6.35 7.31
C SER A 84 -4.27 6.20 8.59
N ALA A 85 -5.24 5.29 8.61
CA ALA A 85 -6.05 5.03 9.79
C ALA A 85 -5.23 4.47 10.95
N LEU A 86 -4.13 3.78 10.65
CA LEU A 86 -3.22 3.27 11.68
C LEU A 86 -2.20 4.32 12.09
N HIS A 87 -2.27 5.53 11.56
CA HIS A 87 -1.32 6.61 11.81
C HIS A 87 0.05 6.32 11.20
N HIS A 88 0.08 5.53 10.13
CA HIS A 88 1.28 5.25 9.36
C HIS A 88 1.01 5.49 7.89
N PRO A 89 0.74 6.74 7.47
CA PRO A 89 0.39 7.01 6.07
C PRO A 89 1.56 6.68 5.14
N CYS A 90 1.25 6.39 3.89
CA CYS A 90 2.30 6.17 2.89
C CYS A 90 3.15 7.44 2.77
N VAL A 91 4.45 7.26 2.70
CA VAL A 91 5.37 8.39 2.54
C VAL A 91 5.04 9.11 1.24
N GLY A 92 5.00 10.41 1.27
CA GLY A 92 4.72 11.22 0.08
C GLY A 92 3.24 11.43 -0.23
N ASP A 93 2.34 10.84 0.53
CA ASP A 93 0.91 10.90 0.24
C ASP A 93 0.30 12.21 0.73
N PRO A 94 -0.01 13.15 -0.16
CA PRO A 94 -0.50 14.46 0.27
C PRO A 94 -1.95 14.43 0.71
N THR A 95 -2.68 13.39 0.35
CA THR A 95 -4.11 13.32 0.64
C THR A 95 -4.40 12.72 2.01
N TYR A 96 -3.60 11.75 2.43
CA TYR A 96 -3.89 10.97 3.62
C TYR A 96 -2.92 11.21 4.77
N GLY A 97 -2.27 12.36 4.75
CA GLY A 97 -1.59 12.83 5.96
C GLY A 97 -0.10 12.59 6.06
N ALA A 98 0.59 12.38 4.95
CA ALA A 98 2.03 12.24 4.99
C ALA A 98 2.70 13.52 5.48
N ASP A 99 3.85 13.36 6.14
CA ASP A 99 4.63 14.49 6.62
C ASP A 99 5.22 15.24 5.42
N PRO A 100 4.85 16.51 5.22
CA PRO A 100 5.36 17.26 4.06
C PRO A 100 6.87 17.45 4.09
N THR A 101 7.45 17.53 5.26
CA THR A 101 8.90 17.71 5.40
C THR A 101 9.64 16.47 4.91
N LEU A 102 9.18 15.30 5.30
CA LEU A 102 9.77 14.05 4.86
C LEU A 102 9.54 13.86 3.37
N SER A 103 8.36 14.16 2.87
CA SER A 103 8.06 14.04 1.45
C SER A 103 8.98 14.92 0.61
N ALA A 104 9.21 16.16 1.05
CA ALA A 104 10.09 17.08 0.33
C ALA A 104 11.52 16.59 0.34
N ARG A 105 11.98 16.05 1.46
CA ARG A 105 13.35 15.54 1.54
C ARG A 105 13.57 14.36 0.61
N LEU A 106 12.57 13.54 0.41
CA LEU A 106 12.64 12.40 -0.49
C LEU A 106 12.33 12.75 -1.94
N GLY A 107 11.91 13.99 -2.19
CA GLY A 107 11.56 14.43 -3.53
C GLY A 107 10.27 13.82 -4.04
N LEU A 108 9.35 13.49 -3.14
CA LEU A 108 8.09 12.84 -3.53
C LEU A 108 6.95 13.84 -3.59
N GLU A 109 6.14 13.70 -4.64
CA GLU A 109 4.93 14.48 -4.79
C GLU A 109 3.69 13.59 -4.79
N ARG A 110 3.89 12.30 -4.60
CA ARG A 110 2.81 11.32 -4.55
C ARG A 110 3.17 10.22 -3.57
N GLN A 111 2.19 9.40 -3.24
CA GLN A 111 2.40 8.30 -2.30
C GLN A 111 3.42 7.28 -2.81
N TRP A 112 4.25 6.79 -1.92
CA TRP A 112 5.20 5.74 -2.25
C TRP A 112 4.45 4.39 -2.19
N LEU A 113 3.84 4.03 -3.29
CA LEU A 113 3.03 2.82 -3.40
C LEU A 113 3.16 2.31 -4.84
N HIS A 114 3.56 1.07 -4.99
CA HIS A 114 3.84 0.50 -6.30
C HIS A 114 3.28 -0.91 -6.41
N ALA A 115 2.58 -1.19 -7.51
CA ALA A 115 2.12 -2.55 -7.80
C ALA A 115 3.34 -3.33 -8.31
N LYS A 116 3.99 -4.06 -7.40
CA LYS A 116 5.27 -4.68 -7.68
C LYS A 116 5.15 -5.98 -8.46
N LYS A 117 4.13 -6.76 -8.19
CA LYS A 117 3.98 -8.07 -8.81
C LYS A 117 2.53 -8.33 -9.20
N LEU A 118 2.34 -8.92 -10.36
CA LEU A 118 1.03 -9.34 -10.82
C LEU A 118 1.13 -10.80 -11.24
N GLY A 119 0.30 -11.64 -10.67
CA GLY A 119 0.21 -13.03 -11.05
C GLY A 119 -1.20 -13.37 -11.50
N PHE A 120 -1.35 -14.20 -12.50
CA PHE A 120 -2.66 -14.61 -12.95
C PHE A 120 -2.57 -15.91 -13.75
N VAL A 121 -3.72 -16.57 -13.90
CA VAL A 121 -3.82 -17.79 -14.69
C VAL A 121 -3.97 -17.38 -16.15
N HIS A 122 -3.09 -17.87 -16.99
CA HIS A 122 -3.12 -17.54 -18.42
C HIS A 122 -4.38 -18.12 -19.05
N PRO A 123 -5.19 -17.32 -19.73
CA PRO A 123 -6.47 -17.80 -20.24
C PRO A 123 -6.37 -18.86 -21.32
N ALA A 124 -5.26 -18.96 -22.02
CA ALA A 124 -5.14 -19.91 -23.10
C ALA A 124 -4.74 -21.30 -22.63
N ASP A 125 -3.85 -21.43 -21.64
CA ASP A 125 -3.34 -22.73 -21.25
C ASP A 125 -3.47 -23.07 -19.77
N GLY A 126 -4.09 -22.21 -19.01
CA GLY A 126 -4.31 -22.45 -17.58
C GLY A 126 -3.05 -22.40 -16.73
N ARG A 127 -1.93 -21.94 -17.27
CA ARG A 127 -0.68 -21.88 -16.56
C ARG A 127 -0.60 -20.59 -15.74
N TRP A 128 0.02 -20.66 -14.57
CA TRP A 128 0.23 -19.47 -13.75
C TRP A 128 1.36 -18.63 -14.36
N VAL A 129 1.09 -17.33 -14.51
CA VAL A 129 2.05 -16.39 -15.08
C VAL A 129 2.26 -15.24 -14.11
N GLU A 130 3.50 -14.83 -13.91
CA GLU A 130 3.81 -13.71 -13.02
C GLU A 130 4.64 -12.66 -13.74
N PHE A 131 4.35 -11.40 -13.45
CA PHE A 131 5.14 -10.28 -13.95
C PHE A 131 5.56 -9.42 -12.76
N GLU A 132 6.79 -8.94 -12.81
CA GLU A 132 7.29 -8.01 -11.80
C GLU A 132 7.62 -6.69 -12.47
N SER A 133 7.45 -5.60 -11.74
CA SER A 133 7.73 -4.26 -12.24
C SER A 133 8.76 -3.58 -11.36
N ASP A 134 9.73 -2.93 -11.97
CA ASP A 134 10.73 -2.18 -11.23
C ASP A 134 10.11 -0.88 -10.71
N TYR A 135 10.67 -0.34 -9.66
CA TYR A 135 10.17 0.92 -9.12
C TYR A 135 10.39 2.07 -10.10
N PRO A 136 9.42 2.97 -10.25
CA PRO A 136 9.64 4.19 -11.00
C PRO A 136 10.80 4.99 -10.41
N ALA A 137 11.40 5.85 -11.21
CA ALA A 137 12.60 6.58 -10.82
C ALA A 137 12.44 7.39 -9.53
N ASP A 138 11.30 8.04 -9.35
CA ASP A 138 11.05 8.84 -8.15
C ASP A 138 10.97 7.96 -6.90
N LEU A 139 10.33 6.79 -7.02
CA LEU A 139 10.22 5.88 -5.89
C LEU A 139 11.57 5.21 -5.58
N ALA A 140 12.32 4.85 -6.61
CA ALA A 140 13.65 4.27 -6.44
C ALA A 140 14.60 5.26 -5.75
N ARG A 141 14.52 6.53 -6.12
CA ARG A 141 15.36 7.55 -5.52
C ARG A 141 15.00 7.75 -4.04
N ALA A 142 13.72 7.81 -3.73
CA ALA A 142 13.29 7.96 -2.35
C ALA A 142 13.75 6.78 -1.49
N LEU A 143 13.67 5.57 -2.02
CA LEU A 143 14.12 4.38 -1.32
C LEU A 143 15.63 4.45 -1.05
N SER A 144 16.43 4.90 -2.02
CA SER A 144 17.86 5.05 -1.83
C SER A 144 18.16 6.05 -0.71
N ILE A 145 17.47 7.16 -0.67
CA ILE A 145 17.67 8.17 0.36
C ILE A 145 17.36 7.60 1.74
N LEU A 146 16.26 6.86 1.85
CA LEU A 146 15.89 6.25 3.13
C LEU A 146 16.93 5.24 3.59
N ARG A 147 17.49 4.48 2.67
CA ARG A 147 18.52 3.50 3.01
C ARG A 147 19.81 4.15 3.46
N GLU A 148 20.15 5.29 2.88
CA GLU A 148 21.36 6.01 3.26
C GLU A 148 21.24 6.63 4.65
N GLU A 149 20.03 6.96 5.07
CA GLU A 149 19.80 7.55 6.39
C GLU A 149 19.76 6.53 7.51
N SER A 150 19.66 5.28 7.19
CA SER A 150 19.46 4.23 8.20
C SER A 150 20.76 3.61 8.67
#